data_a8bb9a9125657b3a1b768c729c2523b1
#
_entry.id   a8bb9a9125657b3a1b768c729c2523b1
#
_cell.length_a   1.000
_cell.length_b   1.000
_cell.length_c   1.000
_cell.angle_alpha   90.00
_cell.angle_beta   90.00
_cell.angle_gamma   90.00
#
_symmetry.space_group_name_H-M   'P 1'
#
loop_
_entity.id
_entity.type
_entity.pdbx_description
1 polymer ?
#
loop_
_entity_poly.entity_id
_entity_poly.type
_entity_poly.pdbx_seq_one_letter_code
_entity_poly.pdbx_strand_id
1 'polypeptide(L)'
;MKLYEELKWRGLIKDVAGEDLEQKLNNEQISFYWGTDPTADSLHIGHYSSLITAKRLAKAGHHPILLVGGATGLIGDPRPNAEREIISKEKLQKNFDGIKKQVSTILEGKAEIVNNYDWMKDYTYLEFLRDIGKYINVNYMLAKDIINRRLETGITYAEFSYTLLQGYDFLHLYKEKNCVLQAAGSDQWGNITTGMELIKKIEGKEAYGFTMPLILDANGNKFGKSEGNALWLDINKTSSYELYQYLINSDDTKVEEYLKVYTFLTKEEIEQIMEKHNKEPHLRIAQEKLAQEFITDLHGEKEYQNAKTISDALFKNNIKELTDKQIEDAFKGVPKYKQQDNQTLIKILTDNKIASSRREAREFLNNNAITLNGYIINDENYIINNNRKYNIIRKGKKKYFIIEKNWFSSFFYLPYPLFI
;
A
#
# COMPACT_ATOMS: atom_id res chain seq x y z
N MET A 1 17.82 12.41 -19.43
CA MET A 1 16.40 12.40 -19.87
C MET A 1 15.72 13.56 -19.16
N LYS A 2 14.92 14.38 -19.85
CA LYS A 2 14.11 15.42 -19.18
C LYS A 2 12.94 14.79 -18.42
N LEU A 3 12.38 15.49 -17.44
CA LEU A 3 11.37 14.96 -16.54
C LEU A 3 10.13 14.40 -17.28
N TYR A 4 9.56 15.15 -18.23
CA TYR A 4 8.37 14.70 -18.97
C TYR A 4 8.65 13.45 -19.80
N GLU A 5 9.81 13.38 -20.45
CA GLU A 5 10.26 12.20 -21.20
C GLU A 5 10.44 10.99 -20.27
N GLU A 6 11.00 11.21 -19.06
CA GLU A 6 11.15 10.17 -18.04
C GLU A 6 9.79 9.61 -17.60
N LEU A 7 8.82 10.49 -17.31
CA LEU A 7 7.48 10.08 -16.93
C LEU A 7 6.80 9.25 -18.05
N LYS A 8 6.97 9.64 -19.30
CA LYS A 8 6.46 8.87 -20.46
C LYS A 8 7.15 7.52 -20.60
N TRP A 9 8.48 7.49 -20.53
CA TRP A 9 9.24 6.24 -20.63
C TRP A 9 8.87 5.25 -19.53
N ARG A 10 8.61 5.75 -18.32
CA ARG A 10 8.14 4.93 -17.19
C ARG A 10 6.70 4.48 -17.33
N GLY A 11 5.96 4.95 -18.31
CA GLY A 11 4.54 4.66 -18.46
C GLY A 11 3.65 5.37 -17.42
N LEU A 12 4.11 6.47 -16.86
CA LEU A 12 3.40 7.21 -15.80
C LEU A 12 2.47 8.31 -16.35
N ILE A 13 2.44 8.52 -17.65
CA ILE A 13 1.53 9.47 -18.33
C ILE A 13 0.59 8.68 -19.23
N LYS A 14 -0.70 8.79 -18.96
CA LYS A 14 -1.77 8.21 -19.78
C LYS A 14 -2.55 9.27 -20.52
N ASP A 15 -3.25 10.14 -19.84
CA ASP A 15 -4.02 11.24 -20.40
C ASP A 15 -3.38 12.57 -19.99
N VAL A 16 -3.41 13.55 -20.88
CA VAL A 16 -2.80 14.89 -20.68
C VAL A 16 -3.78 15.96 -21.11
N ALA A 17 -3.91 17.01 -20.32
CA ALA A 17 -4.63 18.23 -20.66
C ALA A 17 -3.76 19.46 -20.38
N GLY A 18 -3.83 20.42 -21.30
CA GLY A 18 -2.94 21.59 -21.37
C GLY A 18 -1.81 21.38 -22.36
N GLU A 19 -1.77 22.21 -23.42
CA GLU A 19 -0.86 22.02 -24.57
C GLU A 19 0.62 22.13 -24.18
N ASP A 20 0.95 22.96 -23.19
CA ASP A 20 2.33 23.27 -22.78
C ASP A 20 2.81 22.48 -21.56
N LEU A 21 2.12 21.41 -21.14
CA LEU A 21 2.48 20.67 -19.92
C LEU A 21 3.93 20.16 -19.94
N GLU A 22 4.44 19.69 -21.09
CA GLU A 22 5.82 19.26 -21.24
C GLU A 22 6.81 20.39 -20.95
N GLN A 23 6.55 21.58 -21.50
CA GLN A 23 7.40 22.75 -21.28
C GLN A 23 7.36 23.20 -19.83
N LYS A 24 6.17 23.20 -19.21
CA LYS A 24 5.96 23.52 -17.80
C LYS A 24 6.76 22.60 -16.89
N LEU A 25 6.63 21.27 -17.06
CA LEU A 25 7.34 20.29 -16.25
C LEU A 25 8.85 20.29 -16.46
N ASN A 26 9.32 20.61 -17.67
CA ASN A 26 10.74 20.55 -17.97
C ASN A 26 11.51 21.84 -17.65
N ASN A 27 10.84 23.00 -17.60
CA ASN A 27 11.53 24.30 -17.59
C ASN A 27 11.10 25.22 -16.42
N GLU A 28 10.01 24.92 -15.72
CA GLU A 28 9.49 25.73 -14.63
C GLU A 28 9.39 24.91 -13.33
N GLN A 29 9.37 25.60 -12.20
CA GLN A 29 8.98 25.00 -10.92
C GLN A 29 7.51 25.37 -10.67
N ILE A 30 6.65 24.40 -10.68
CA ILE A 30 5.19 24.61 -10.52
C ILE A 30 4.66 23.89 -9.28
N SER A 31 3.59 24.45 -8.72
CA SER A 31 2.81 23.73 -7.70
C SER A 31 1.84 22.80 -8.38
N PHE A 32 1.78 21.58 -7.87
CA PHE A 32 0.84 20.56 -8.31
C PHE A 32 0.15 19.91 -7.12
N TYR A 33 -1.05 19.37 -7.32
CA TYR A 33 -1.67 18.59 -6.27
C TYR A 33 -2.02 17.17 -6.69
N TRP A 34 -1.99 16.31 -5.71
CA TRP A 34 -2.52 14.96 -5.73
C TRP A 34 -3.50 14.81 -4.55
N GLY A 35 -4.67 14.23 -4.80
CA GLY A 35 -5.73 14.11 -3.80
C GLY A 35 -6.07 12.66 -3.48
N THR A 36 -6.51 12.42 -2.24
CA THR A 36 -7.07 11.14 -1.80
C THR A 36 -8.12 11.33 -0.72
N ASP A 37 -9.22 10.58 -0.81
CA ASP A 37 -10.21 10.53 0.27
C ASP A 37 -9.73 9.60 1.39
N PRO A 38 -9.89 9.99 2.67
CA PRO A 38 -9.43 9.21 3.82
C PRO A 38 -10.40 8.06 4.15
N THR A 39 -10.52 7.09 3.23
CA THR A 39 -11.39 5.91 3.39
C THR A 39 -10.84 4.88 4.38
N ALA A 40 -9.54 4.94 4.67
CA ALA A 40 -8.83 4.15 5.68
C ALA A 40 -7.73 4.99 6.32
N ASP A 41 -7.21 4.56 7.47
CA ASP A 41 -6.13 5.22 8.21
C ASP A 41 -4.72 4.94 7.63
N SER A 42 -4.64 4.27 6.49
CA SER A 42 -3.41 4.04 5.72
C SER A 42 -3.74 3.99 4.24
N LEU A 43 -2.80 4.40 3.42
CA LEU A 43 -2.78 4.11 1.98
C LEU A 43 -2.32 2.68 1.74
N HIS A 44 -2.66 2.13 0.59
CA HIS A 44 -2.23 0.80 0.14
C HIS A 44 -1.30 0.91 -1.08
N ILE A 45 -0.65 -0.19 -1.44
CA ILE A 45 0.34 -0.24 -2.53
C ILE A 45 -0.19 0.30 -3.87
N GLY A 46 -1.51 0.21 -4.13
CA GLY A 46 -2.14 0.80 -5.32
C GLY A 46 -2.08 2.33 -5.37
N HIS A 47 -1.96 3.02 -4.21
CA HIS A 47 -1.73 4.47 -4.17
C HIS A 47 -0.25 4.83 -4.31
N TYR A 48 0.64 3.85 -4.10
CA TYR A 48 2.07 4.13 -4.07
C TYR A 48 2.62 4.54 -5.43
N SER A 49 2.04 4.07 -6.55
CA SER A 49 2.40 4.53 -7.89
C SER A 49 2.20 6.04 -8.06
N SER A 50 1.10 6.57 -7.53
CA SER A 50 0.82 8.00 -7.55
C SER A 50 1.72 8.78 -6.59
N LEU A 51 1.96 8.24 -5.38
CA LEU A 51 2.86 8.86 -4.40
C LEU A 51 4.31 8.93 -4.86
N ILE A 52 4.85 7.86 -5.45
CA ILE A 52 6.22 7.85 -5.97
C ILE A 52 6.35 8.77 -7.18
N THR A 53 5.28 8.94 -7.96
CA THR A 53 5.23 9.94 -9.03
C THR A 53 5.26 11.35 -8.45
N ALA A 54 4.48 11.64 -7.40
CA ALA A 54 4.53 12.92 -6.71
C ALA A 54 5.92 13.17 -6.09
N LYS A 55 6.55 12.14 -5.50
CA LYS A 55 7.92 12.21 -4.99
C LYS A 55 8.94 12.50 -6.10
N ARG A 56 8.73 11.93 -7.30
CA ARG A 56 9.59 12.18 -8.48
C ARG A 56 9.47 13.62 -8.97
N LEU A 57 8.25 14.15 -9.06
CA LEU A 57 8.02 15.56 -9.38
C LEU A 57 8.66 16.48 -8.33
N ALA A 58 8.52 16.17 -7.04
CA ALA A 58 9.15 16.93 -5.96
C ALA A 58 10.68 16.90 -6.01
N LYS A 59 11.28 15.76 -6.37
CA LYS A 59 12.74 15.65 -6.59
C LYS A 59 13.22 16.48 -7.78
N ALA A 60 12.37 16.68 -8.78
CA ALA A 60 12.64 17.55 -9.92
C ALA A 60 12.46 19.05 -9.62
N GLY A 61 12.03 19.42 -8.41
CA GLY A 61 11.90 20.79 -7.95
C GLY A 61 10.47 21.36 -7.99
N HIS A 62 9.46 20.55 -8.35
CA HIS A 62 8.07 20.98 -8.26
C HIS A 62 7.56 20.93 -6.83
N HIS A 63 6.52 21.70 -6.52
CA HIS A 63 5.96 21.86 -5.17
C HIS A 63 4.69 21.00 -4.99
N PRO A 64 4.79 19.84 -4.28
CA PRO A 64 3.65 18.96 -4.07
C PRO A 64 2.69 19.51 -3.01
N ILE A 65 1.41 19.51 -3.33
CA ILE A 65 0.31 19.72 -2.41
C ILE A 65 -0.44 18.38 -2.32
N LEU A 66 -0.55 17.82 -1.12
CA LEU A 66 -1.41 16.68 -0.88
C LEU A 66 -2.75 17.16 -0.33
N LEU A 67 -3.81 16.94 -1.09
CA LEU A 67 -5.18 17.14 -0.62
C LEU A 67 -5.71 15.85 -0.01
N VAL A 68 -6.07 15.91 1.26
CA VAL A 68 -6.84 14.83 1.92
C VAL A 68 -8.29 15.27 2.02
N GLY A 69 -9.16 14.49 1.40
CA GLY A 69 -10.58 14.83 1.22
C GLY A 69 -11.43 14.72 2.47
N GLY A 70 -11.32 15.68 3.41
CA GLY A 70 -12.17 15.71 4.61
C GLY A 70 -13.63 16.02 4.29
N ALA A 71 -13.93 16.85 3.27
CA ALA A 71 -15.28 17.11 2.81
C ALA A 71 -15.74 16.08 1.76
N THR A 72 -14.92 15.82 0.74
CA THR A 72 -15.24 14.84 -0.30
C THR A 72 -15.35 13.42 0.23
N GLY A 73 -14.58 13.06 1.25
CA GLY A 73 -14.69 11.77 1.92
C GLY A 73 -15.99 11.54 2.68
N LEU A 74 -16.76 12.59 3.01
CA LEU A 74 -18.12 12.47 3.56
C LEU A 74 -19.16 12.11 2.50
N ILE A 75 -18.87 12.42 1.23
CA ILE A 75 -19.74 12.14 0.08
C ILE A 75 -19.31 10.84 -0.59
N GLY A 76 -18.04 10.75 -0.96
CA GLY A 76 -17.41 9.61 -1.65
C GLY A 76 -17.50 9.70 -3.16
N ASP A 77 -16.35 9.50 -3.80
CA ASP A 77 -16.25 9.44 -5.27
C ASP A 77 -17.09 8.29 -5.83
N PRO A 78 -17.92 8.50 -6.88
CA PRO A 78 -18.77 7.47 -7.45
C PRO A 78 -17.99 6.21 -7.83
N ARG A 79 -18.52 5.04 -7.43
CA ARG A 79 -17.98 3.74 -7.85
C ARG A 79 -18.82 3.15 -8.98
N PRO A 80 -18.25 2.31 -9.86
CA PRO A 80 -19.01 1.72 -10.96
C PRO A 80 -20.25 0.94 -10.54
N ASN A 81 -20.22 0.28 -9.37
CA ASN A 81 -21.21 -0.74 -9.01
C ASN A 81 -21.97 -0.48 -7.70
N ALA A 82 -21.57 0.49 -6.89
CA ALA A 82 -22.22 0.74 -5.60
C ALA A 82 -21.90 2.11 -5.03
N GLU A 83 -22.81 2.67 -4.26
CA GLU A 83 -22.56 3.85 -3.42
C GLU A 83 -21.59 3.52 -2.29
N ARG A 84 -20.83 4.51 -1.84
CA ARG A 84 -19.91 4.33 -0.69
C ARG A 84 -20.68 4.38 0.62
N GLU A 85 -20.24 3.58 1.58
CA GLU A 85 -20.73 3.68 2.95
C GLU A 85 -20.28 5.02 3.56
N ILE A 86 -21.21 5.67 4.26
CA ILE A 86 -20.94 6.92 4.96
C ILE A 86 -20.02 6.64 6.14
N ILE A 87 -18.93 7.38 6.21
CA ILE A 87 -17.95 7.30 7.29
C ILE A 87 -18.27 8.36 8.35
N SER A 88 -18.21 8.01 9.65
CA SER A 88 -18.40 9.00 10.73
C SER A 88 -17.27 10.04 10.73
N LYS A 89 -17.56 11.25 11.20
CA LYS A 89 -16.58 12.34 11.28
C LYS A 89 -15.34 11.96 12.10
N GLU A 90 -15.52 11.25 13.21
CA GLU A 90 -14.44 10.79 14.08
C GLU A 90 -13.52 9.79 13.34
N LYS A 91 -14.11 8.84 12.63
CA LYS A 91 -13.35 7.87 11.83
C LYS A 91 -12.63 8.55 10.67
N LEU A 92 -13.28 9.52 10.03
CA LEU A 92 -12.68 10.30 8.94
C LEU A 92 -11.48 11.10 9.43
N GLN A 93 -11.58 11.76 10.61
CA GLN A 93 -10.47 12.49 11.21
C GLN A 93 -9.30 11.56 11.57
N LYS A 94 -9.56 10.40 12.18
CA LYS A 94 -8.52 9.41 12.46
C LYS A 94 -7.80 8.96 11.18
N ASN A 95 -8.57 8.70 10.13
CA ASN A 95 -8.02 8.29 8.84
C ASN A 95 -7.17 9.43 8.22
N PHE A 96 -7.66 10.67 8.29
CA PHE A 96 -6.93 11.85 7.85
C PHE A 96 -5.55 11.95 8.53
N ASP A 97 -5.50 11.83 9.86
CA ASP A 97 -4.26 11.93 10.63
C ASP A 97 -3.27 10.81 10.25
N GLY A 98 -3.78 9.59 10.03
CA GLY A 98 -2.98 8.45 9.58
C GLY A 98 -2.35 8.70 8.21
N ILE A 99 -3.16 9.11 7.22
CA ILE A 99 -2.69 9.42 5.86
C ILE A 99 -1.71 10.61 5.87
N LYS A 100 -2.04 11.68 6.60
CA LYS A 100 -1.18 12.85 6.74
C LYS A 100 0.22 12.46 7.21
N LYS A 101 0.30 11.67 8.30
CA LYS A 101 1.58 11.19 8.83
C LYS A 101 2.34 10.36 7.80
N GLN A 102 1.67 9.42 7.15
CA GLN A 102 2.27 8.51 6.18
C GLN A 102 2.84 9.24 4.97
N VAL A 103 2.05 10.14 4.36
CA VAL A 103 2.50 10.89 3.19
C VAL A 103 3.61 11.88 3.55
N SER A 104 3.53 12.53 4.71
CA SER A 104 4.60 13.41 5.19
C SER A 104 5.93 12.66 5.29
N THR A 105 5.91 11.41 5.75
CA THR A 105 7.10 10.56 5.82
C THR A 105 7.60 10.17 4.41
N ILE A 106 6.72 9.68 3.54
CA ILE A 106 7.08 9.21 2.19
C ILE A 106 7.64 10.35 1.32
N LEU A 107 7.04 11.55 1.42
CA LEU A 107 7.48 12.75 0.69
C LEU A 107 8.55 13.56 1.45
N GLU A 108 9.14 13.00 2.50
CA GLU A 108 10.27 13.60 3.25
C GLU A 108 9.95 15.02 3.77
N GLY A 109 8.69 15.26 4.15
CA GLY A 109 8.22 16.57 4.62
C GLY A 109 8.10 17.65 3.53
N LYS A 110 8.32 17.33 2.26
CA LYS A 110 8.30 18.31 1.15
C LYS A 110 6.89 18.67 0.68
N ALA A 111 5.87 17.90 1.06
CA ALA A 111 4.48 18.18 0.66
C ALA A 111 3.79 19.12 1.64
N GLU A 112 3.10 20.11 1.11
CA GLU A 112 2.07 20.83 1.86
C GLU A 112 0.82 19.94 1.93
N ILE A 113 0.31 19.68 3.14
CA ILE A 113 -0.87 18.82 3.33
C ILE A 113 -2.07 19.70 3.70
N VAL A 114 -3.12 19.61 2.89
CA VAL A 114 -4.34 20.41 3.02
C VAL A 114 -5.57 19.53 3.16
N ASN A 115 -6.61 20.07 3.80
CA ASN A 115 -7.90 19.41 3.99
C ASN A 115 -8.99 20.23 3.31
N ASN A 116 -9.70 19.68 2.33
CA ASN A 116 -10.75 20.41 1.64
C ASN A 116 -11.97 20.74 2.55
N TYR A 117 -12.08 20.10 3.71
CA TYR A 117 -13.08 20.51 4.69
C TYR A 117 -12.88 21.95 5.18
N ASP A 118 -11.63 22.46 5.18
CA ASP A 118 -11.32 23.80 5.69
C ASP A 118 -11.96 24.92 4.87
N TRP A 119 -12.12 24.74 3.57
CA TRP A 119 -12.78 25.71 2.70
C TRP A 119 -14.19 25.32 2.28
N MET A 120 -14.59 24.05 2.41
CA MET A 120 -15.94 23.60 2.06
C MET A 120 -16.95 23.83 3.18
N LYS A 121 -16.54 23.75 4.46
CA LYS A 121 -17.43 23.81 5.62
C LYS A 121 -18.22 25.11 5.75
N ASP A 122 -17.64 26.19 5.23
CA ASP A 122 -18.20 27.52 5.36
C ASP A 122 -19.11 27.91 4.15
N TYR A 123 -19.12 27.09 3.09
CA TYR A 123 -20.03 27.27 1.96
C TYR A 123 -21.45 26.84 2.32
N THR A 124 -22.40 27.75 2.18
CA THR A 124 -23.82 27.33 2.16
C THR A 124 -24.15 26.68 0.80
N TYR A 125 -25.13 25.78 0.80
CA TYR A 125 -25.57 25.11 -0.43
C TYR A 125 -25.98 26.10 -1.54
N LEU A 126 -26.67 27.19 -1.17
CA LEU A 126 -27.09 28.20 -2.13
C LEU A 126 -25.94 29.02 -2.72
N GLU A 127 -24.96 29.35 -1.88
CA GLU A 127 -23.74 30.03 -2.34
C GLU A 127 -22.95 29.17 -3.28
N PHE A 128 -22.77 27.89 -2.95
CA PHE A 128 -22.04 26.95 -3.81
C PHE A 128 -22.70 26.77 -5.19
N LEU A 129 -24.03 26.67 -5.24
CA LEU A 129 -24.76 26.61 -6.49
C LEU A 129 -24.63 27.92 -7.30
N ARG A 130 -24.71 29.06 -6.65
CA ARG A 130 -24.58 30.39 -7.28
C ARG A 130 -23.18 30.64 -7.82
N ASP A 131 -22.16 30.32 -7.04
CA ASP A 131 -20.78 30.74 -7.32
C ASP A 131 -19.99 29.70 -8.12
N ILE A 132 -20.33 28.42 -8.01
CA ILE A 132 -19.65 27.32 -8.68
C ILE A 132 -20.59 26.57 -9.62
N GLY A 133 -21.76 26.13 -9.14
CA GLY A 133 -22.70 25.30 -9.90
C GLY A 133 -23.11 25.88 -11.25
N LYS A 134 -23.31 27.22 -11.34
CA LYS A 134 -23.72 27.89 -12.59
C LYS A 134 -22.69 27.79 -13.74
N TYR A 135 -21.42 27.48 -13.43
CA TYR A 135 -20.37 27.43 -14.45
C TYR A 135 -20.24 26.04 -15.10
N ILE A 136 -20.87 25.02 -14.54
CA ILE A 136 -20.80 23.65 -15.07
C ILE A 136 -22.17 23.24 -15.61
N ASN A 137 -22.19 22.86 -16.89
CA ASN A 137 -23.40 22.39 -17.55
C ASN A 137 -23.70 20.94 -17.15
N VAL A 138 -24.97 20.62 -16.87
CA VAL A 138 -25.39 19.26 -16.48
C VAL A 138 -25.07 18.24 -17.58
N ASN A 139 -25.27 18.57 -18.86
CA ASN A 139 -24.95 17.66 -19.97
C ASN A 139 -23.44 17.33 -20.02
N TYR A 140 -22.58 18.30 -19.66
CA TYR A 140 -21.15 18.08 -19.54
C TYR A 140 -20.81 17.06 -18.43
N MET A 141 -21.50 17.15 -17.28
CA MET A 141 -21.33 16.20 -16.20
C MET A 141 -21.86 14.80 -16.57
N LEU A 142 -23.03 14.73 -17.21
CA LEU A 142 -23.63 13.47 -17.65
C LEU A 142 -22.76 12.72 -18.68
N ALA A 143 -22.00 13.45 -19.49
CA ALA A 143 -21.08 12.87 -20.47
C ALA A 143 -19.79 12.27 -19.86
N LYS A 144 -19.53 12.46 -18.55
CA LYS A 144 -18.38 11.84 -17.89
C LYS A 144 -18.58 10.34 -17.77
N ASP A 145 -17.58 9.55 -18.12
CA ASP A 145 -17.65 8.07 -18.15
C ASP A 145 -18.16 7.48 -16.83
N ILE A 146 -17.66 7.96 -15.69
CA ILE A 146 -18.05 7.45 -14.37
C ILE A 146 -19.52 7.73 -14.08
N ILE A 147 -20.04 8.91 -14.47
CA ILE A 147 -21.43 9.30 -14.31
C ILE A 147 -22.30 8.50 -15.27
N ASN A 148 -21.91 8.46 -16.56
CA ASN A 148 -22.68 7.82 -17.61
C ASN A 148 -22.92 6.32 -17.31
N ARG A 149 -21.91 5.60 -16.83
CA ARG A 149 -22.06 4.19 -16.42
C ARG A 149 -23.04 3.96 -15.27
N ARG A 150 -23.25 4.98 -14.45
CA ARG A 150 -24.16 4.92 -13.28
C ARG A 150 -25.60 5.36 -13.61
N LEU A 151 -25.84 5.97 -14.77
CA LEU A 151 -27.20 6.41 -15.15
C LEU A 151 -28.18 5.25 -15.24
N GLU A 152 -27.76 4.09 -15.70
CA GLU A 152 -28.62 2.91 -15.83
C GLU A 152 -28.93 2.24 -14.47
N THR A 153 -27.98 2.27 -13.54
CA THR A 153 -28.12 1.62 -12.22
C THR A 153 -28.59 2.58 -11.12
N GLY A 154 -28.62 3.89 -11.45
CA GLY A 154 -28.92 4.97 -10.54
C GLY A 154 -27.67 5.55 -9.88
N ILE A 155 -27.64 6.88 -9.76
CA ILE A 155 -26.63 7.66 -9.05
C ILE A 155 -27.34 8.65 -8.14
N THR A 156 -26.93 8.78 -6.90
CA THR A 156 -27.50 9.79 -5.99
C THR A 156 -27.06 11.19 -6.38
N TYR A 157 -27.82 12.20 -6.01
CA TYR A 157 -27.42 13.57 -6.24
C TYR A 157 -26.10 13.94 -5.53
N ALA A 158 -25.84 13.35 -4.35
CA ALA A 158 -24.60 13.52 -3.62
C ALA A 158 -23.40 13.00 -4.42
N GLU A 159 -23.44 11.75 -4.88
CA GLU A 159 -22.39 11.18 -5.73
C GLU A 159 -22.21 11.96 -7.04
N PHE A 160 -23.31 12.37 -7.69
CA PHE A 160 -23.27 13.19 -8.90
C PHE A 160 -22.54 14.52 -8.67
N SER A 161 -22.75 15.12 -7.50
CA SER A 161 -22.13 16.41 -7.13
C SER A 161 -20.64 16.29 -6.80
N TYR A 162 -20.10 15.09 -6.55
CA TYR A 162 -18.71 14.87 -6.19
C TYR A 162 -17.74 15.48 -7.20
N THR A 163 -17.98 15.29 -8.49
CA THR A 163 -17.15 15.84 -9.56
C THR A 163 -17.03 17.36 -9.48
N LEU A 164 -18.12 18.03 -9.09
CA LEU A 164 -18.14 19.50 -8.93
C LEU A 164 -17.37 19.94 -7.68
N LEU A 165 -17.47 19.17 -6.58
CA LEU A 165 -16.74 19.43 -5.34
C LEU A 165 -15.23 19.33 -5.57
N GLN A 166 -14.76 18.24 -6.19
CA GLN A 166 -13.34 18.07 -6.52
C GLN A 166 -12.87 19.09 -7.57
N GLY A 167 -13.74 19.47 -8.52
CA GLY A 167 -13.43 20.54 -9.46
C GLY A 167 -13.20 21.88 -8.75
N TYR A 168 -14.00 22.17 -7.72
CA TYR A 168 -13.81 23.35 -6.89
C TYR A 168 -12.54 23.29 -6.04
N ASP A 169 -12.13 22.13 -5.56
CA ASP A 169 -10.84 21.95 -4.86
C ASP A 169 -9.68 22.43 -5.75
N PHE A 170 -9.68 22.05 -7.03
CA PHE A 170 -8.65 22.52 -7.96
C PHE A 170 -8.69 24.03 -8.17
N LEU A 171 -9.86 24.61 -8.35
CA LEU A 171 -10.02 26.06 -8.46
C LEU A 171 -9.54 26.79 -7.19
N HIS A 172 -9.88 26.28 -6.01
CA HIS A 172 -9.44 26.83 -4.73
C HIS A 172 -7.91 26.81 -4.61
N LEU A 173 -7.30 25.65 -4.86
CA LEU A 173 -5.84 25.51 -4.81
C LEU A 173 -5.13 26.35 -5.88
N TYR A 174 -5.75 26.51 -7.05
CA TYR A 174 -5.26 27.41 -8.09
C TYR A 174 -5.20 28.87 -7.59
N LYS A 175 -6.25 29.34 -6.95
CA LYS A 175 -6.35 30.73 -6.45
C LYS A 175 -5.45 30.98 -5.24
N GLU A 176 -5.48 30.09 -4.27
CA GLU A 176 -4.87 30.31 -2.96
C GLU A 176 -3.41 29.81 -2.88
N LYS A 177 -3.04 28.83 -3.71
CA LYS A 177 -1.74 28.17 -3.67
C LYS A 177 -0.96 28.24 -4.99
N ASN A 178 -1.49 28.95 -5.98
CA ASN A 178 -0.91 28.97 -7.33
C ASN A 178 -0.65 27.55 -7.88
N CYS A 179 -1.58 26.62 -7.56
CA CYS A 179 -1.49 25.23 -7.98
C CYS A 179 -2.04 25.09 -9.40
N VAL A 180 -1.17 24.94 -10.37
CA VAL A 180 -1.53 24.95 -11.80
C VAL A 180 -1.71 23.56 -12.40
N LEU A 181 -1.33 22.49 -11.69
CA LEU A 181 -1.35 21.12 -12.19
C LEU A 181 -2.05 20.16 -11.21
N GLN A 182 -2.94 19.32 -11.74
CA GLN A 182 -3.47 18.15 -11.02
C GLN A 182 -2.91 16.88 -11.62
N ALA A 183 -2.32 16.01 -10.77
CA ALA A 183 -1.86 14.68 -11.13
C ALA A 183 -2.66 13.62 -10.36
N ALA A 184 -3.26 12.64 -11.05
CA ALA A 184 -4.09 11.63 -10.39
C ALA A 184 -4.12 10.31 -11.17
N GLY A 185 -4.80 9.28 -10.64
CA GLY A 185 -5.11 8.05 -11.37
C GLY A 185 -6.06 8.30 -12.55
N SER A 186 -6.05 7.43 -13.53
CA SER A 186 -6.83 7.60 -14.77
C SER A 186 -8.36 7.60 -14.56
N ASP A 187 -8.82 7.05 -13.46
CA ASP A 187 -10.22 7.14 -13.02
C ASP A 187 -10.65 8.57 -12.67
N GLN A 188 -9.70 9.47 -12.39
CA GLN A 188 -9.94 10.86 -12.00
C GLN A 188 -10.00 11.86 -13.18
N TRP A 189 -9.86 11.39 -14.43
CA TRP A 189 -9.84 12.25 -15.61
C TRP A 189 -11.02 13.22 -15.69
N GLY A 190 -12.23 12.71 -15.41
CA GLY A 190 -13.45 13.52 -15.39
C GLY A 190 -13.41 14.64 -14.36
N ASN A 191 -12.88 14.39 -13.18
CA ASN A 191 -12.77 15.34 -12.08
C ASN A 191 -11.71 16.41 -12.40
N ILE A 192 -10.53 15.99 -12.92
CA ILE A 192 -9.44 16.89 -13.36
C ILE A 192 -9.97 17.91 -14.39
N THR A 193 -10.59 17.41 -15.45
CA THR A 193 -11.06 18.28 -16.54
C THR A 193 -12.19 19.20 -16.09
N THR A 194 -12.98 18.83 -15.08
CA THR A 194 -14.00 19.71 -14.49
C THR A 194 -13.34 20.85 -13.72
N GLY A 195 -12.29 20.59 -12.95
CA GLY A 195 -11.54 21.65 -12.27
C GLY A 195 -10.87 22.63 -13.25
N MET A 196 -10.27 22.11 -14.32
CA MET A 196 -9.70 22.95 -15.38
C MET A 196 -10.76 23.83 -16.06
N GLU A 197 -11.95 23.29 -16.33
CA GLU A 197 -13.07 24.04 -16.90
C GLU A 197 -13.56 25.16 -15.98
N LEU A 198 -13.62 24.91 -14.66
CA LEU A 198 -13.93 25.95 -13.67
C LEU A 198 -12.89 27.08 -13.66
N ILE A 199 -11.59 26.71 -13.63
CA ILE A 199 -10.49 27.68 -13.67
C ILE A 199 -10.58 28.51 -14.92
N LYS A 200 -10.79 27.91 -16.08
CA LYS A 200 -10.95 28.64 -17.36
C LYS A 200 -12.11 29.60 -17.36
N LYS A 201 -13.28 29.18 -16.87
CA LYS A 201 -14.50 30.00 -16.88
C LYS A 201 -14.49 31.10 -15.83
N ILE A 202 -13.87 30.89 -14.69
CA ILE A 202 -13.91 31.84 -13.57
C ILE A 202 -12.70 32.79 -13.60
N GLU A 203 -11.50 32.25 -13.83
CA GLU A 203 -10.25 32.98 -13.81
C GLU A 203 -9.77 33.45 -15.21
N GLY A 204 -10.34 32.88 -16.28
CA GLY A 204 -9.91 33.14 -17.66
C GLY A 204 -8.49 32.64 -17.96
N LYS A 205 -8.00 31.62 -17.20
CA LYS A 205 -6.64 31.13 -17.29
C LYS A 205 -6.62 29.62 -17.56
N GLU A 206 -5.48 29.14 -18.04
CA GLU A 206 -5.26 27.71 -18.27
C GLU A 206 -4.69 27.03 -17.01
N ALA A 207 -5.10 25.78 -16.83
CA ALA A 207 -4.53 24.85 -15.87
C ALA A 207 -4.16 23.54 -16.57
N TYR A 208 -3.42 22.68 -15.90
CA TYR A 208 -2.86 21.46 -16.47
C TYR A 208 -3.33 20.24 -15.69
N GLY A 209 -3.39 19.12 -16.40
CA GLY A 209 -3.71 17.83 -15.77
C GLY A 209 -3.03 16.69 -16.49
N PHE A 210 -2.62 15.68 -15.75
CA PHE A 210 -2.30 14.38 -16.34
C PHE A 210 -2.78 13.24 -15.45
N THR A 211 -3.03 12.11 -16.08
CA THR A 211 -3.39 10.89 -15.36
C THR A 211 -2.31 9.84 -15.48
N MET A 212 -2.20 9.03 -14.43
CA MET A 212 -1.38 7.83 -14.40
C MET A 212 -2.25 6.60 -14.69
N PRO A 213 -1.72 5.60 -15.44
CA PRO A 213 -2.46 4.36 -15.66
C PRO A 213 -2.64 3.58 -14.36
N LEU A 214 -3.68 2.76 -14.32
CA LEU A 214 -3.85 1.76 -13.29
C LEU A 214 -2.84 0.63 -13.50
N ILE A 215 -2.02 0.35 -12.49
CA ILE A 215 -1.05 -0.74 -12.55
C ILE A 215 -1.75 -2.07 -12.26
N LEU A 216 -1.56 -3.05 -13.15
CA LEU A 216 -2.19 -4.36 -13.08
C LEU A 216 -1.15 -5.47 -12.93
N ASP A 217 -1.56 -6.57 -12.30
CA ASP A 217 -0.79 -7.82 -12.31
C ASP A 217 -0.92 -8.55 -13.67
N ALA A 218 -0.22 -9.68 -13.83
CA ALA A 218 -0.26 -10.48 -15.05
C ALA A 218 -1.66 -11.08 -15.34
N ASN A 219 -2.54 -11.15 -14.35
CA ASN A 219 -3.90 -11.65 -14.48
C ASN A 219 -4.93 -10.53 -14.73
N GLY A 220 -4.48 -9.27 -14.83
CA GLY A 220 -5.34 -8.11 -15.03
C GLY A 220 -6.00 -7.59 -13.75
N ASN A 221 -5.61 -8.06 -12.57
CA ASN A 221 -6.07 -7.52 -11.31
C ASN A 221 -5.25 -6.28 -10.91
N LYS A 222 -5.84 -5.41 -10.08
CA LYS A 222 -5.12 -4.26 -9.54
C LYS A 222 -3.92 -4.69 -8.72
N PHE A 223 -2.73 -4.17 -9.06
CA PHE A 223 -1.51 -4.43 -8.31
C PHE A 223 -1.66 -4.03 -6.84
N GLY A 224 -1.14 -4.88 -5.93
CA GLY A 224 -1.25 -4.65 -4.48
C GLY A 224 -2.48 -5.26 -3.83
N LYS A 225 -3.20 -6.16 -4.52
CA LYS A 225 -4.22 -7.01 -3.91
C LYS A 225 -3.70 -8.45 -3.83
N SER A 226 -3.61 -8.99 -2.63
CA SER A 226 -3.26 -10.38 -2.38
C SER A 226 -4.45 -11.10 -1.76
N GLU A 227 -4.92 -12.19 -2.37
CA GLU A 227 -6.03 -13.02 -1.87
C GLU A 227 -7.28 -12.22 -1.43
N GLY A 228 -7.58 -11.12 -2.12
CA GLY A 228 -8.70 -10.23 -1.82
C GLY A 228 -8.40 -9.12 -0.80
N ASN A 229 -7.24 -9.13 -0.16
CA ASN A 229 -6.81 -8.11 0.80
C ASN A 229 -5.88 -7.08 0.16
N ALA A 230 -6.03 -5.81 0.56
CA ALA A 230 -5.10 -4.77 0.16
C ALA A 230 -3.79 -4.88 0.97
N LEU A 231 -2.65 -4.73 0.29
CA LEU A 231 -1.35 -4.56 0.94
C LEU A 231 -1.18 -3.08 1.31
N TRP A 232 -1.06 -2.83 2.62
CA TRP A 232 -0.99 -1.49 3.17
C TRP A 232 0.44 -0.96 3.17
N LEU A 233 0.59 0.37 3.06
CA LEU A 233 1.89 1.02 3.19
C LEU A 233 2.32 1.18 4.65
N ASP A 234 1.40 1.02 5.61
CA ASP A 234 1.73 1.00 7.04
C ASP A 234 2.32 -0.36 7.42
N ILE A 235 3.55 -0.36 7.91
CA ILE A 235 4.31 -1.53 8.35
C ILE A 235 3.59 -2.35 9.44
N ASN A 236 2.76 -1.70 10.26
CA ASN A 236 1.98 -2.40 11.30
C ASN A 236 0.79 -3.18 10.71
N LYS A 237 0.33 -2.82 9.51
CA LYS A 237 -0.77 -3.50 8.80
C LYS A 237 -0.25 -4.56 7.84
N THR A 238 0.77 -4.23 7.06
CA THR A 238 1.47 -5.15 6.16
C THR A 238 2.96 -5.04 6.45
N SER A 239 3.57 -6.11 6.95
CA SER A 239 4.99 -6.12 7.30
C SER A 239 5.87 -5.99 6.04
N SER A 240 7.11 -5.51 6.23
CA SER A 240 8.09 -5.47 5.14
C SER A 240 8.36 -6.85 4.54
N TYR A 241 8.24 -7.91 5.34
CA TYR A 241 8.35 -9.29 4.86
C TYR A 241 7.18 -9.69 3.95
N GLU A 242 5.92 -9.34 4.31
CA GLU A 242 4.76 -9.59 3.44
C GLU A 242 4.90 -8.84 2.10
N LEU A 243 5.35 -7.57 2.14
CA LEU A 243 5.63 -6.80 0.92
C LEU A 243 6.76 -7.45 0.09
N TYR A 244 7.84 -7.88 0.75
CA TYR A 244 8.95 -8.57 0.09
C TYR A 244 8.47 -9.83 -0.62
N GLN A 245 7.68 -10.66 0.05
CA GLN A 245 7.13 -11.89 -0.55
C GLN A 245 6.22 -11.59 -1.73
N TYR A 246 5.43 -10.53 -1.67
CA TYR A 246 4.59 -10.11 -2.79
C TYR A 246 5.44 -9.67 -3.99
N LEU A 247 6.46 -8.86 -3.77
CA LEU A 247 7.30 -8.29 -4.82
C LEU A 247 8.23 -9.35 -5.44
N ILE A 248 8.85 -10.21 -4.62
CA ILE A 248 9.75 -11.27 -5.12
C ILE A 248 9.01 -12.33 -5.95
N ASN A 249 7.70 -12.51 -5.72
CA ASN A 249 6.85 -13.42 -6.47
C ASN A 249 6.13 -12.76 -7.67
N SER A 250 6.47 -11.51 -8.00
CA SER A 250 5.92 -10.85 -9.19
C SER A 250 6.25 -11.62 -10.47
N ASP A 251 5.33 -11.57 -11.43
CA ASP A 251 5.48 -12.23 -12.72
C ASP A 251 6.63 -11.61 -13.55
N ASP A 252 7.38 -12.44 -14.25
CA ASP A 252 8.53 -12.02 -15.06
C ASP A 252 8.11 -11.07 -16.20
N THR A 253 6.88 -11.21 -16.72
CA THR A 253 6.34 -10.34 -17.76
C THR A 253 6.00 -8.93 -17.26
N LYS A 254 5.90 -8.74 -15.95
CA LYS A 254 5.50 -7.46 -15.33
C LYS A 254 6.61 -6.75 -14.57
N VAL A 255 7.67 -7.45 -14.22
CA VAL A 255 8.71 -6.91 -13.33
C VAL A 255 9.40 -5.67 -13.91
N GLU A 256 9.60 -5.59 -15.22
CA GLU A 256 10.18 -4.39 -15.86
C GLU A 256 9.26 -3.16 -15.72
N GLU A 257 7.95 -3.33 -15.91
CA GLU A 257 6.95 -2.29 -15.68
C GLU A 257 7.01 -1.81 -14.23
N TYR A 258 7.09 -2.74 -13.28
CA TYR A 258 7.15 -2.40 -11.85
C TYR A 258 8.45 -1.68 -11.47
N LEU A 259 9.60 -2.08 -12.04
CA LEU A 259 10.86 -1.35 -11.85
C LEU A 259 10.75 0.09 -12.35
N LYS A 260 10.15 0.32 -13.52
CA LYS A 260 9.92 1.66 -14.08
C LYS A 260 9.03 2.51 -13.20
N VAL A 261 7.94 1.94 -12.69
CA VAL A 261 6.93 2.67 -11.90
C VAL A 261 7.40 2.93 -10.48
N TYR A 262 7.88 1.90 -9.78
CA TYR A 262 8.05 1.89 -8.33
C TYR A 262 9.47 2.15 -7.85
N THR A 263 10.44 2.43 -8.74
CA THR A 263 11.82 2.69 -8.34
C THR A 263 12.33 4.00 -8.92
N PHE A 264 13.42 4.52 -8.35
CA PHE A 264 14.17 5.67 -8.87
C PHE A 264 15.35 5.24 -9.75
N LEU A 265 15.49 3.97 -10.08
CA LEU A 265 16.54 3.47 -10.96
C LEU A 265 16.47 4.17 -12.32
N THR A 266 17.64 4.45 -12.88
CA THR A 266 17.74 5.02 -14.22
C THR A 266 17.32 4.02 -15.31
N LYS A 267 17.16 4.50 -16.53
CA LYS A 267 16.85 3.65 -17.68
C LYS A 267 17.94 2.60 -17.90
N GLU A 268 19.18 3.03 -17.84
CA GLU A 268 20.35 2.20 -18.05
C GLU A 268 20.49 1.11 -16.97
N GLU A 269 20.21 1.45 -15.70
CA GLU A 269 20.22 0.48 -14.59
C GLU A 269 19.12 -0.57 -14.78
N ILE A 270 17.90 -0.17 -15.16
CA ILE A 270 16.80 -1.11 -15.42
C ILE A 270 17.12 -2.02 -16.60
N GLU A 271 17.65 -1.48 -17.70
CA GLU A 271 18.05 -2.28 -18.86
C GLU A 271 19.12 -3.33 -18.49
N GLN A 272 20.13 -2.96 -17.71
CA GLN A 272 21.17 -3.88 -17.22
C GLN A 272 20.60 -4.98 -16.29
N ILE A 273 19.65 -4.62 -15.41
CA ILE A 273 18.97 -5.56 -14.53
C ILE A 273 18.17 -6.57 -15.38
N MET A 274 17.40 -6.07 -16.36
CA MET A 274 16.58 -6.92 -17.22
C MET A 274 17.42 -7.80 -18.13
N GLU A 275 18.56 -7.33 -18.63
CA GLU A 275 19.48 -8.16 -19.40
C GLU A 275 19.99 -9.37 -18.59
N LYS A 276 20.36 -9.16 -17.32
CA LYS A 276 20.79 -10.24 -16.42
C LYS A 276 19.63 -11.17 -16.08
N HIS A 277 18.47 -10.59 -15.76
CA HIS A 277 17.28 -11.34 -15.41
C HIS A 277 16.81 -12.26 -16.55
N ASN A 278 16.78 -11.76 -17.78
CA ASN A 278 16.33 -12.52 -18.95
C ASN A 278 17.26 -13.71 -19.29
N LYS A 279 18.55 -13.65 -18.90
CA LYS A 279 19.48 -14.78 -19.04
C LYS A 279 19.20 -15.89 -18.02
N GLU A 280 18.83 -15.54 -16.81
CA GLU A 280 18.60 -16.45 -15.69
C GLU A 280 17.37 -16.07 -14.86
N PRO A 281 16.15 -16.17 -15.42
CA PRO A 281 14.92 -15.71 -14.75
C PRO A 281 14.67 -16.39 -13.41
N HIS A 282 15.11 -17.66 -13.27
CA HIS A 282 14.94 -18.43 -12.03
C HIS A 282 15.67 -17.84 -10.82
N LEU A 283 16.69 -16.99 -11.04
CA LEU A 283 17.40 -16.27 -9.98
C LEU A 283 16.62 -15.06 -9.45
N ARG A 284 15.52 -14.65 -10.10
CA ARG A 284 14.64 -13.57 -9.67
C ARG A 284 15.37 -12.23 -9.44
N ILE A 285 16.42 -11.94 -10.23
CA ILE A 285 17.29 -10.75 -10.05
C ILE A 285 16.49 -9.45 -10.12
N ALA A 286 15.57 -9.35 -11.08
CA ALA A 286 14.75 -8.15 -11.26
C ALA A 286 13.75 -7.96 -10.10
N GLN A 287 13.12 -9.03 -9.63
CA GLN A 287 12.19 -8.99 -8.50
C GLN A 287 12.90 -8.66 -7.19
N GLU A 288 14.11 -9.22 -6.98
CA GLU A 288 14.91 -8.90 -5.80
C GLU A 288 15.26 -7.41 -5.78
N LYS A 289 15.67 -6.87 -6.93
CA LYS A 289 15.99 -5.43 -7.03
C LYS A 289 14.76 -4.56 -6.85
N LEU A 290 13.61 -4.96 -7.39
CA LEU A 290 12.32 -4.30 -7.17
C LEU A 290 11.97 -4.27 -5.67
N ALA A 291 12.08 -5.40 -4.98
CA ALA A 291 11.79 -5.50 -3.56
C ALA A 291 12.75 -4.64 -2.73
N GLN A 292 14.04 -4.64 -3.07
CA GLN A 292 15.03 -3.78 -2.44
C GLN A 292 14.67 -2.31 -2.54
N GLU A 293 14.50 -1.80 -3.76
CA GLU A 293 14.22 -0.38 -3.99
C GLU A 293 12.90 0.06 -3.36
N PHE A 294 11.85 -0.76 -3.54
CA PHE A 294 10.51 -0.45 -3.04
C PHE A 294 10.48 -0.37 -1.50
N ILE A 295 11.01 -1.40 -0.83
CA ILE A 295 10.96 -1.46 0.64
C ILE A 295 11.91 -0.44 1.25
N THR A 296 13.09 -0.23 0.64
CA THR A 296 14.05 0.78 1.11
C THR A 296 13.44 2.19 1.02
N ASP A 297 12.75 2.54 -0.06
CA ASP A 297 12.10 3.84 -0.20
C ASP A 297 10.93 4.03 0.77
N LEU A 298 10.17 2.96 1.05
CA LEU A 298 8.97 3.01 1.88
C LEU A 298 9.25 2.88 3.39
N HIS A 299 10.07 1.89 3.79
CA HIS A 299 10.29 1.49 5.18
C HIS A 299 11.75 1.62 5.64
N GLY A 300 12.67 1.89 4.71
CA GLY A 300 14.09 2.02 4.96
C GLY A 300 14.88 0.73 4.74
N GLU A 301 16.19 0.88 4.50
CA GLU A 301 17.12 -0.21 4.19
C GLU A 301 17.14 -1.31 5.26
N LYS A 302 17.04 -0.94 6.54
CA LYS A 302 17.02 -1.91 7.65
C LYS A 302 15.86 -2.90 7.54
N GLU A 303 14.69 -2.42 7.15
CA GLU A 303 13.49 -3.24 7.00
C GLU A 303 13.56 -4.14 5.76
N TYR A 304 14.18 -3.67 4.67
CA TYR A 304 14.49 -4.53 3.54
C TYR A 304 15.43 -5.68 3.94
N GLN A 305 16.55 -5.38 4.63
CA GLN A 305 17.50 -6.40 5.07
C GLN A 305 16.85 -7.39 6.04
N ASN A 306 15.96 -6.92 6.92
CA ASN A 306 15.19 -7.76 7.81
C ASN A 306 14.26 -8.72 7.02
N ALA A 307 13.50 -8.21 6.07
CA ALA A 307 12.60 -9.01 5.23
C ALA A 307 13.36 -10.07 4.41
N LYS A 308 14.51 -9.69 3.84
CA LYS A 308 15.39 -10.59 3.11
C LYS A 308 15.94 -11.70 3.99
N THR A 309 16.43 -11.36 5.19
CA THR A 309 16.95 -12.32 6.17
C THR A 309 15.88 -13.36 6.54
N ILE A 310 14.65 -12.92 6.78
CA ILE A 310 13.52 -13.82 7.05
C ILE A 310 13.27 -14.74 5.85
N SER A 311 13.21 -14.20 4.64
CA SER A 311 12.97 -14.97 3.43
C SER A 311 14.05 -16.02 3.20
N ASP A 312 15.33 -15.66 3.33
CA ASP A 312 16.47 -16.55 3.18
C ASP A 312 16.46 -17.68 4.23
N ALA A 313 16.16 -17.32 5.49
CA ALA A 313 16.10 -18.30 6.58
C ALA A 313 14.97 -19.33 6.38
N LEU A 314 13.80 -18.88 5.90
CA LEU A 314 12.69 -19.77 5.60
C LEU A 314 12.97 -20.65 4.37
N PHE A 315 13.56 -20.10 3.33
CA PHE A 315 13.93 -20.83 2.12
C PHE A 315 14.98 -21.93 2.43
N LYS A 316 16.03 -21.58 3.19
CA LYS A 316 17.11 -22.50 3.61
C LYS A 316 16.72 -23.39 4.80
N ASN A 317 15.50 -23.29 5.32
CA ASN A 317 15.03 -23.98 6.53
C ASN A 317 15.85 -23.67 7.81
N ASN A 318 16.40 -22.45 7.89
CA ASN A 318 17.26 -21.96 8.97
C ASN A 318 16.50 -21.12 10.00
N ILE A 319 15.26 -21.53 10.31
CA ILE A 319 14.31 -20.81 11.20
C ILE A 319 14.92 -20.51 12.58
N LYS A 320 15.88 -21.33 13.01
CA LYS A 320 16.59 -21.15 14.29
C LYS A 320 17.34 -19.81 14.41
N GLU A 321 17.73 -19.21 13.29
CA GLU A 321 18.48 -17.95 13.26
C GLU A 321 17.57 -16.71 13.38
N LEU A 322 16.26 -16.88 13.23
CA LEU A 322 15.30 -15.78 13.33
C LEU A 322 15.09 -15.37 14.80
N THR A 323 15.03 -14.06 15.02
CA THR A 323 14.62 -13.45 16.29
C THR A 323 13.11 -13.61 16.51
N ASP A 324 12.64 -13.42 17.73
CA ASP A 324 11.21 -13.49 18.04
C ASP A 324 10.39 -12.50 17.22
N LYS A 325 10.89 -11.27 17.02
CA LYS A 325 10.23 -10.28 16.18
C LYS A 325 10.17 -10.72 14.71
N GLN A 326 11.23 -11.27 14.16
CA GLN A 326 11.26 -11.80 12.80
C GLN A 326 10.28 -12.96 12.62
N ILE A 327 10.10 -13.79 13.64
CA ILE A 327 9.08 -14.86 13.65
C ILE A 327 7.67 -14.24 13.66
N GLU A 328 7.43 -13.20 14.46
CA GLU A 328 6.15 -12.50 14.47
C GLU A 328 5.80 -11.91 13.10
N ASP A 329 6.77 -11.28 12.45
CA ASP A 329 6.62 -10.69 11.10
C ASP A 329 6.41 -11.75 10.02
N ALA A 330 7.20 -12.84 10.07
CA ALA A 330 7.17 -13.93 9.08
C ALA A 330 5.87 -14.75 9.11
N PHE A 331 5.30 -14.90 10.29
CA PHE A 331 4.16 -15.78 10.53
C PHE A 331 2.92 -15.02 11.01
N LYS A 332 2.78 -13.76 10.62
CA LYS A 332 1.58 -12.96 10.88
C LYS A 332 0.34 -13.68 10.32
N GLY A 333 -0.69 -13.85 11.14
CA GLY A 333 -1.90 -14.59 10.75
C GLY A 333 -1.81 -16.12 10.87
N VAL A 334 -0.64 -16.68 11.11
CA VAL A 334 -0.51 -18.12 11.40
C VAL A 334 -1.02 -18.42 12.81
N PRO A 335 -1.77 -19.51 13.01
CA PRO A 335 -2.28 -19.88 14.34
C PRO A 335 -1.18 -20.02 15.37
N LYS A 336 -1.35 -19.32 16.52
CA LYS A 336 -0.45 -19.39 17.68
C LYS A 336 -1.08 -20.26 18.76
N TYR A 337 -0.31 -21.23 19.28
CA TYR A 337 -0.74 -22.14 20.32
C TYR A 337 0.17 -22.01 21.54
N LYS A 338 -0.40 -22.00 22.73
CA LYS A 338 0.39 -21.93 23.98
C LYS A 338 0.92 -23.31 24.36
N GLN A 339 2.21 -23.39 24.64
CA GLN A 339 2.83 -24.60 25.21
C GLN A 339 2.50 -24.71 26.70
N GLN A 340 2.09 -25.89 27.14
CA GLN A 340 2.02 -26.24 28.57
C GLN A 340 3.37 -26.78 29.03
N ASP A 341 3.69 -26.66 30.33
CA ASP A 341 4.93 -27.18 30.90
C ASP A 341 5.04 -28.70 30.74
N ASN A 342 6.23 -29.16 30.36
CA ASN A 342 6.54 -30.56 30.13
C ASN A 342 5.65 -31.30 29.10
N GLN A 343 5.01 -30.56 28.20
CA GLN A 343 4.18 -31.14 27.15
C GLN A 343 5.05 -31.77 26.04
N THR A 344 4.81 -33.05 25.75
CA THR A 344 5.53 -33.74 24.66
C THR A 344 5.07 -33.24 23.29
N LEU A 345 5.96 -33.37 22.27
CA LEU A 345 5.66 -32.94 20.92
C LEU A 345 4.40 -33.63 20.36
N ILE A 346 4.23 -34.93 20.62
CA ILE A 346 3.02 -35.64 20.16
C ILE A 346 1.76 -35.07 20.79
N LYS A 347 1.80 -34.61 22.04
CA LYS A 347 0.68 -33.99 22.72
C LYS A 347 0.41 -32.60 22.15
N ILE A 348 1.46 -31.81 21.86
CA ILE A 348 1.32 -30.51 21.17
C ILE A 348 0.63 -30.69 19.83
N LEU A 349 1.04 -31.69 19.02
CA LEU A 349 0.46 -31.95 17.71
C LEU A 349 -1.03 -32.34 17.80
N THR A 350 -1.43 -33.11 18.79
CA THR A 350 -2.83 -33.55 18.93
C THR A 350 -3.73 -32.53 19.60
N ASP A 351 -3.30 -31.91 20.69
CA ASP A 351 -4.10 -30.93 21.44
C ASP A 351 -4.42 -29.70 20.58
N ASN A 352 -3.51 -29.31 19.70
CA ASN A 352 -3.66 -28.18 18.79
C ASN A 352 -4.24 -28.57 17.40
N LYS A 353 -4.73 -29.80 17.25
CA LYS A 353 -5.32 -30.30 16.00
C LYS A 353 -4.41 -30.20 14.78
N ILE A 354 -3.09 -30.17 14.98
CA ILE A 354 -2.08 -30.26 13.91
C ILE A 354 -2.09 -31.69 13.35
N ALA A 355 -2.32 -32.67 14.23
CA ALA A 355 -2.68 -34.04 13.90
C ALA A 355 -4.05 -34.39 14.49
N SER A 356 -4.86 -35.17 13.78
CA SER A 356 -6.20 -35.57 14.19
C SER A 356 -6.20 -36.61 15.32
N SER A 357 -5.11 -37.34 15.47
CA SER A 357 -4.92 -38.40 16.48
C SER A 357 -3.45 -38.62 16.80
N ARG A 358 -3.18 -39.31 17.95
CA ARG A 358 -1.81 -39.74 18.29
C ARG A 358 -1.20 -40.68 17.25
N ARG A 359 -2.02 -41.49 16.60
CA ARG A 359 -1.56 -42.38 15.53
C ARG A 359 -1.06 -41.58 14.33
N GLU A 360 -1.82 -40.60 13.90
CA GLU A 360 -1.44 -39.74 12.80
C GLU A 360 -0.20 -38.89 13.17
N ALA A 361 -0.11 -38.38 14.40
CA ALA A 361 1.07 -37.65 14.86
C ALA A 361 2.34 -38.51 14.80
N ARG A 362 2.29 -39.79 15.23
CA ARG A 362 3.41 -40.75 15.10
C ARG A 362 3.78 -40.96 13.62
N GLU A 363 2.80 -41.12 12.77
CA GLU A 363 3.03 -41.30 11.33
C GLU A 363 3.76 -40.10 10.74
N PHE A 364 3.40 -38.87 11.10
CA PHE A 364 4.11 -37.66 10.66
C PHE A 364 5.55 -37.61 11.16
N LEU A 365 5.80 -37.99 12.41
CA LEU A 365 7.16 -38.04 12.96
C LEU A 365 8.00 -39.09 12.25
N ASN A 366 7.49 -40.32 12.09
CA ASN A 366 8.20 -41.42 11.44
C ASN A 366 8.51 -41.14 9.95
N ASN A 367 7.64 -40.39 9.28
CA ASN A 367 7.81 -40.00 7.88
C ASN A 367 8.62 -38.70 7.70
N ASN A 368 9.28 -38.17 8.75
CA ASN A 368 10.03 -36.92 8.73
C ASN A 368 9.20 -35.74 8.25
N ALA A 369 7.86 -35.78 8.41
CA ALA A 369 6.94 -34.75 7.95
C ALA A 369 6.85 -33.58 8.93
N ILE A 370 7.41 -33.68 10.12
CA ILE A 370 7.43 -32.63 11.15
C ILE A 370 8.85 -32.11 11.32
N THR A 371 9.02 -30.80 11.26
CA THR A 371 10.24 -30.15 11.73
C THR A 371 9.89 -29.13 12.83
N LEU A 372 10.78 -29.02 13.81
CA LEU A 372 10.74 -28.04 14.87
C LEU A 372 11.92 -27.08 14.71
N ASN A 373 11.65 -25.79 14.51
CA ASN A 373 12.66 -24.77 14.26
C ASN A 373 13.65 -25.12 13.13
N GLY A 374 13.19 -25.88 12.13
CA GLY A 374 14.00 -26.34 11.00
C GLY A 374 14.62 -27.75 11.18
N TYR A 375 14.62 -28.35 12.38
CA TYR A 375 15.14 -29.68 12.63
C TYR A 375 14.04 -30.73 12.52
N ILE A 376 14.36 -31.86 11.88
CA ILE A 376 13.49 -33.06 11.89
C ILE A 376 13.50 -33.66 13.30
N ILE A 377 12.31 -33.90 13.84
CA ILE A 377 12.11 -34.54 15.14
C ILE A 377 11.32 -35.84 14.92
N ASN A 378 11.92 -36.96 15.30
CA ASN A 378 11.31 -38.32 15.19
C ASN A 378 10.90 -38.91 16.54
N ASP A 379 11.31 -38.26 17.65
CA ASP A 379 10.98 -38.70 18.99
C ASP A 379 9.61 -38.21 19.42
N GLU A 380 8.67 -39.12 19.66
CA GLU A 380 7.32 -38.81 20.12
C GLU A 380 7.28 -38.20 21.52
N ASN A 381 8.28 -38.51 22.36
CA ASN A 381 8.41 -38.01 23.73
C ASN A 381 9.23 -36.73 23.83
N TYR A 382 9.64 -36.17 22.68
CA TYR A 382 10.41 -34.93 22.65
C TYR A 382 9.67 -33.83 23.36
N ILE A 383 10.33 -33.17 24.33
CA ILE A 383 9.82 -32.01 25.03
C ILE A 383 10.56 -30.78 24.51
N ILE A 384 9.82 -29.75 24.10
CA ILE A 384 10.41 -28.49 23.67
C ILE A 384 10.94 -27.77 24.91
N ASN A 385 12.24 -27.92 25.15
CA ASN A 385 12.93 -27.32 26.31
C ASN A 385 14.05 -26.38 25.84
N ASN A 386 13.69 -25.19 25.34
CA ASN A 386 14.63 -24.16 24.92
C ASN A 386 14.15 -22.78 25.46
N ASN A 387 15.03 -21.78 25.38
CA ASN A 387 14.76 -20.44 25.87
C ASN A 387 14.12 -19.51 24.83
N ARG A 388 13.48 -20.05 23.78
CA ARG A 388 12.80 -19.24 22.77
C ARG A 388 11.35 -18.98 23.18
N LYS A 389 10.89 -17.76 22.92
CA LYS A 389 9.48 -17.39 23.08
C LYS A 389 8.61 -18.15 22.10
N TYR A 390 9.06 -18.26 20.85
CA TYR A 390 8.36 -18.93 19.77
C TYR A 390 9.13 -20.13 19.25
N ASN A 391 8.42 -21.22 19.09
CA ASN A 391 8.90 -22.43 18.43
C ASN A 391 8.02 -22.70 17.20
N ILE A 392 8.63 -22.97 16.07
CA ILE A 392 7.93 -23.13 14.78
C ILE A 392 7.88 -24.61 14.42
N ILE A 393 6.67 -25.15 14.35
CA ILE A 393 6.42 -26.48 13.79
C ILE A 393 6.07 -26.32 12.32
N ARG A 394 6.78 -27.01 11.43
CA ARG A 394 6.40 -27.15 10.03
C ARG A 394 5.90 -28.56 9.77
N LYS A 395 4.69 -28.68 9.19
CA LYS A 395 4.11 -29.95 8.73
C LYS A 395 4.16 -30.01 7.20
N GLY A 396 4.92 -30.97 6.69
CA GLY A 396 5.18 -31.10 5.26
C GLY A 396 5.94 -29.89 4.69
N LYS A 397 5.62 -29.48 3.46
CA LYS A 397 6.37 -28.41 2.75
C LYS A 397 5.91 -26.99 3.07
N LYS A 398 4.63 -26.77 3.44
CA LYS A 398 4.01 -25.44 3.42
C LYS A 398 3.19 -25.07 4.66
N LYS A 399 2.90 -25.98 5.59
CA LYS A 399 2.05 -25.68 6.76
C LYS A 399 2.90 -25.39 7.98
N TYR A 400 2.72 -24.18 8.53
CA TYR A 400 3.44 -23.71 9.71
C TYR A 400 2.48 -23.49 10.87
N PHE A 401 2.97 -23.70 12.09
CA PHE A 401 2.27 -23.48 13.35
C PHE A 401 3.25 -22.89 14.36
N ILE A 402 2.80 -21.92 15.14
CA ILE A 402 3.61 -21.25 16.15
C ILE A 402 3.25 -21.82 17.52
N ILE A 403 4.24 -22.25 18.26
CA ILE A 403 4.11 -22.68 19.65
C ILE A 403 4.74 -21.62 20.52
N GLU A 404 3.93 -20.89 21.28
CA GLU A 404 4.35 -19.86 22.21
C GLU A 404 4.59 -20.45 23.60
N LYS A 405 5.77 -20.23 24.16
CA LYS A 405 6.13 -20.70 25.50
C LYS A 405 5.52 -19.78 26.56
N ASN A 406 4.87 -20.36 27.60
CA ASN A 406 4.41 -19.60 28.75
C ASN A 406 5.62 -19.15 29.59
N TRP A 407 5.94 -17.86 29.63
CA TRP A 407 7.05 -17.31 30.41
C TRP A 407 6.69 -17.08 31.90
N PHE A 408 5.44 -17.30 32.33
CA PHE A 408 5.00 -16.94 33.67
C PHE A 408 5.34 -17.94 34.78
N SER A 409 5.93 -19.12 34.48
CA SER A 409 6.20 -20.15 35.49
C SER A 409 7.62 -20.16 36.06
N SER A 410 8.55 -19.30 35.60
CA SER A 410 9.95 -19.37 36.03
C SER A 410 10.39 -18.27 37.03
N PHE A 411 9.49 -17.39 37.46
CA PHE A 411 9.85 -16.32 38.42
C PHE A 411 9.39 -16.54 39.87
N PHE A 412 8.86 -17.72 40.22
CA PHE A 412 8.37 -18.00 41.61
C PHE A 412 9.13 -19.12 42.31
N TYR A 413 10.46 -19.18 42.21
CA TYR A 413 11.28 -19.93 43.15
C TYR A 413 12.58 -19.18 43.45
N LEU A 414 12.47 -18.10 44.21
CA LEU A 414 13.52 -17.64 45.09
C LEU A 414 13.08 -18.00 46.54
N PRO A 415 13.78 -18.92 47.22
CA PRO A 415 13.52 -19.14 48.61
C PRO A 415 14.00 -17.92 49.39
N TYR A 416 13.08 -17.29 50.12
CA TYR A 416 13.45 -16.29 51.11
C TYR A 416 14.40 -16.92 52.15
N PRO A 417 15.55 -16.32 52.45
CA PRO A 417 16.31 -16.70 53.63
C PRO A 417 15.53 -16.27 54.87
N LEU A 418 15.16 -17.26 55.70
CA LEU A 418 14.73 -17.06 57.07
C LEU A 418 15.89 -16.41 57.86
N PHE A 419 15.73 -15.15 58.24
CA PHE A 419 16.53 -14.56 59.32
C PHE A 419 15.88 -14.91 60.66
N ILE A 420 16.63 -15.68 61.44
CA ILE A 420 16.47 -15.78 62.91
C ILE A 420 17.23 -14.61 63.56
#